data_11051d8e5c948e83d474b204f5f9e1e8
#
_entry.id   11051d8e5c948e83d474b204f5f9e1e8
#
_cell.length_a   1.000
_cell.length_b   1.000
_cell.length_c   1.000
_cell.angle_alpha   90.00
_cell.angle_beta   90.00
_cell.angle_gamma   90.00
#
_symmetry.space_group_name_H-M   'P 1'
#
loop_
_entity.id
_entity.type
_entity.pdbx_description
1 polymer ?
#
loop_
_entity_poly.entity_id
_entity_poly.type
_entity_poly.pdbx_seq_one_letter_code
_entity_poly.pdbx_strand_id
1 'polypeptide(L)'
;MKMGRRRPFLIVAAFFSIICWIVMGYTREMGEALGDHGDGANGEETDRTWTSILTVICYLWMDITVNTVQTPAMCLVADFAGDRQTTGSALGQAWATLGAILIAGYIEFFGAAYKSLHWFMGMLSITMFVCISVAVVFAKETPLSPSSVDTVSSCTRVKHAFASVYYGIRTLPVMLAVYWVAFFFVQYGYAAYNGNKGQFFGLEVYGGMSENADSCNPCSEEQNAYNHGVGIAGGRADLLYNGMGYVWAWGMPFMVHKIGAKWVLAISTVPQVLYAVMAWVSNPNFNVFVVAMSGITHTGWFGLVVPAIIHVFGEEKDIGVYVGSLNSANCFGQLLNFAIGTGLVQTSLGYKLPVFVGGIASFLGFLTILIFFKMKMYSM
;
A
#
# COMPACT_ATOMS: atom_id res chain seq x y z
N MET A 1 -12.49 29.32 -2.47
CA MET A 1 -12.58 28.41 -3.64
C MET A 1 -14.00 27.89 -3.74
N LYS A 2 -14.68 28.02 -4.89
CA LYS A 2 -16.06 27.54 -5.09
C LYS A 2 -16.21 26.01 -5.04
N MET A 3 -15.10 25.26 -5.17
CA MET A 3 -15.08 23.78 -5.25
C MET A 3 -14.84 23.05 -3.91
N GLY A 4 -14.80 23.76 -2.79
CA GLY A 4 -14.49 23.17 -1.49
C GLY A 4 -13.00 23.09 -1.18
N ARG A 5 -12.64 22.39 -0.08
CA ARG A 5 -11.27 22.31 0.46
C ARG A 5 -10.46 21.17 -0.17
N ARG A 6 -11.07 20.02 -0.48
CA ARG A 6 -10.38 18.75 -0.83
C ARG A 6 -10.50 18.36 -2.29
N ARG A 7 -11.65 18.66 -2.95
CA ARG A 7 -11.89 18.31 -4.36
C ARG A 7 -10.84 18.86 -5.32
N PRO A 8 -10.32 20.10 -5.20
CA PRO A 8 -9.26 20.58 -6.09
C PRO A 8 -7.98 19.73 -6.04
N PHE A 9 -7.60 19.27 -4.83
CA PHE A 9 -6.43 18.40 -4.66
C PHE A 9 -6.64 17.02 -5.31
N LEU A 10 -7.85 16.44 -5.16
CA LEU A 10 -8.20 15.17 -5.82
C LEU A 10 -8.11 15.28 -7.33
N ILE A 11 -8.65 16.35 -7.92
CA ILE A 11 -8.63 16.56 -9.38
C ILE A 11 -7.19 16.69 -9.89
N VAL A 12 -6.41 17.58 -9.29
CA VAL A 12 -5.04 17.88 -9.74
C VAL A 12 -4.15 16.65 -9.58
N ALA A 13 -4.19 16.01 -8.42
CA ALA A 13 -3.35 14.85 -8.16
C ALA A 13 -3.75 13.64 -9.03
N ALA A 14 -5.05 13.39 -9.26
CA ALA A 14 -5.51 12.35 -10.17
C ALA A 14 -5.09 12.62 -11.63
N PHE A 15 -5.16 13.86 -12.07
CA PHE A 15 -4.69 14.25 -13.42
C PHE A 15 -3.20 13.91 -13.60
N PHE A 16 -2.36 14.29 -12.64
CA PHE A 16 -0.94 13.97 -12.68
C PHE A 16 -0.65 12.47 -12.53
N SER A 17 -1.46 11.72 -11.76
CA SER A 17 -1.34 10.26 -11.67
C SER A 17 -1.65 9.59 -13.02
N ILE A 18 -2.71 10.02 -13.71
CA ILE A 18 -3.09 9.48 -15.03
C ILE A 18 -1.99 9.74 -16.05
N ILE A 19 -1.43 10.96 -16.09
CA ILE A 19 -0.30 11.27 -16.98
C ILE A 19 0.89 10.37 -16.66
N CYS A 20 1.22 10.19 -15.38
CA CYS A 20 2.31 9.34 -14.94
C CYS A 20 2.13 7.88 -15.42
N TRP A 21 0.92 7.31 -15.27
CA TRP A 21 0.64 5.95 -15.72
C TRP A 21 0.71 5.80 -17.24
N ILE A 22 0.23 6.79 -17.99
CA ILE A 22 0.39 6.80 -19.45
C ILE A 22 1.88 6.81 -19.82
N VAL A 23 2.67 7.72 -19.24
CA VAL A 23 4.12 7.79 -19.49
C VAL A 23 4.81 6.49 -19.11
N MET A 24 4.47 5.91 -17.95
CA MET A 24 5.02 4.63 -17.47
C MET A 24 4.72 3.49 -18.45
N GLY A 25 3.55 3.50 -19.09
CA GLY A 25 3.19 2.51 -20.10
C GLY A 25 4.11 2.54 -21.33
N TYR A 26 4.74 3.67 -21.62
CA TYR A 26 5.60 3.89 -22.79
C TYR A 26 7.09 4.08 -22.44
N THR A 27 7.52 3.75 -21.22
CA THR A 27 8.92 3.94 -20.80
C THR A 27 9.91 3.12 -21.63
N ARG A 28 9.49 1.95 -22.14
CA ARG A 28 10.33 1.10 -22.99
C ARG A 28 10.59 1.76 -24.34
N GLU A 29 9.54 2.18 -25.03
CA GLU A 29 9.62 2.85 -26.33
C GLU A 29 10.39 4.17 -26.23
N MET A 30 10.21 4.89 -25.13
CA MET A 30 10.97 6.12 -24.86
C MET A 30 12.46 5.81 -24.62
N GLY A 31 12.79 4.73 -23.90
CA GLY A 31 14.16 4.26 -23.67
C GLY A 31 14.84 3.85 -24.99
N GLU A 32 14.15 3.10 -25.83
CA GLU A 32 14.63 2.72 -27.16
C GLU A 32 14.88 3.95 -28.05
N ALA A 33 14.02 4.96 -28.00
CA ALA A 33 14.23 6.23 -28.70
C ALA A 33 15.45 7.03 -28.17
N LEU A 34 15.85 6.80 -26.92
CA LEU A 34 17.00 7.44 -26.28
C LEU A 34 18.31 6.64 -26.43
N GLY A 35 18.26 5.46 -27.05
CA GLY A 35 19.45 4.66 -27.37
C GLY A 35 19.51 3.30 -26.67
N ASP A 36 18.51 2.89 -25.91
CA ASP A 36 18.43 1.53 -25.40
C ASP A 36 18.28 0.52 -26.55
N HIS A 37 18.90 -0.65 -26.41
CA HIS A 37 18.88 -1.68 -27.44
C HIS A 37 18.88 -3.09 -26.85
N GLY A 38 18.53 -4.08 -27.68
CA GLY A 38 18.48 -5.51 -27.34
C GLY A 38 17.19 -5.93 -26.67
N ASP A 39 16.72 -7.14 -26.98
CA ASP A 39 15.50 -7.74 -26.41
C ASP A 39 15.77 -8.67 -25.23
N GLY A 40 17.05 -8.99 -24.96
CA GLY A 40 17.45 -10.03 -23.99
C GLY A 40 17.14 -11.45 -24.47
N ALA A 41 16.62 -11.61 -25.67
CA ALA A 41 16.41 -12.91 -26.27
C ALA A 41 17.74 -13.50 -26.76
N ASN A 42 17.95 -14.80 -26.50
CA ASN A 42 19.10 -15.57 -27.02
C ASN A 42 20.51 -15.08 -26.64
N GLY A 43 20.65 -14.39 -25.48
CA GLY A 43 21.98 -13.94 -24.99
C GLY A 43 22.50 -12.68 -25.67
N GLU A 44 21.65 -11.89 -26.29
CA GLU A 44 22.02 -10.54 -26.75
C GLU A 44 22.39 -9.64 -25.57
N GLU A 45 23.45 -8.84 -25.75
CA GLU A 45 23.76 -7.75 -24.82
C GLU A 45 22.61 -6.74 -24.84
N THR A 46 21.97 -6.56 -23.69
CA THR A 46 20.89 -5.59 -23.54
C THR A 46 21.36 -4.36 -22.80
N ASP A 47 21.12 -3.19 -23.34
CA ASP A 47 21.22 -1.92 -22.63
C ASP A 47 19.80 -1.37 -22.41
N ARG A 48 19.40 -1.25 -21.14
CA ARG A 48 18.10 -0.73 -20.68
C ARG A 48 18.27 0.44 -19.72
N THR A 49 19.38 1.15 -19.84
CA THR A 49 19.75 2.23 -18.94
C THR A 49 18.68 3.34 -18.91
N TRP A 50 18.25 3.82 -20.06
CA TRP A 50 17.24 4.88 -20.15
C TRP A 50 15.86 4.41 -19.71
N THR A 51 15.43 3.23 -20.11
CA THR A 51 14.18 2.62 -19.63
C THR A 51 14.15 2.54 -18.10
N SER A 52 15.25 2.09 -17.49
CA SER A 52 15.38 1.98 -16.03
C SER A 52 15.30 3.35 -15.35
N ILE A 53 16.01 4.35 -15.85
CA ILE A 53 16.00 5.73 -15.33
C ILE A 53 14.59 6.32 -15.42
N LEU A 54 13.94 6.22 -16.58
CA LEU A 54 12.58 6.72 -16.79
C LEU A 54 11.58 6.02 -15.86
N THR A 55 11.71 4.71 -15.73
CA THR A 55 10.83 3.92 -14.83
C THR A 55 10.99 4.36 -13.38
N VAL A 56 12.22 4.56 -12.90
CA VAL A 56 12.46 5.05 -11.52
C VAL A 56 11.86 6.44 -11.30
N ILE A 57 12.02 7.35 -12.27
CA ILE A 57 11.41 8.69 -12.20
C ILE A 57 9.88 8.60 -12.17
N CYS A 58 9.29 7.75 -13.02
CA CYS A 58 7.85 7.53 -13.03
C CYS A 58 7.35 6.91 -11.73
N TYR A 59 8.09 5.97 -11.13
CA TYR A 59 7.74 5.41 -9.82
C TYR A 59 7.74 6.46 -8.72
N LEU A 60 8.76 7.32 -8.67
CA LEU A 60 8.81 8.42 -7.71
C LEU A 60 7.64 9.39 -7.91
N TRP A 61 7.35 9.74 -9.16
CA TRP A 61 6.22 10.60 -9.50
C TRP A 61 4.88 9.97 -9.11
N MET A 62 4.69 8.68 -9.43
CA MET A 62 3.50 7.93 -9.07
C MET A 62 3.29 7.90 -7.55
N ASP A 63 4.34 7.62 -6.78
CA ASP A 63 4.25 7.57 -5.33
C ASP A 63 3.80 8.91 -4.73
N ILE A 64 4.38 10.02 -5.19
CA ILE A 64 3.99 11.36 -4.77
C ILE A 64 2.52 11.65 -5.11
N THR A 65 2.09 11.36 -6.33
CA THR A 65 0.75 11.72 -6.78
C THR A 65 -0.33 10.86 -6.14
N VAL A 66 -0.12 9.55 -6.01
CA VAL A 66 -1.06 8.62 -5.38
C VAL A 66 -1.22 8.95 -3.88
N ASN A 67 -0.13 9.21 -3.16
CA ASN A 67 -0.21 9.62 -1.76
C ASN A 67 -0.91 10.99 -1.60
N THR A 68 -0.74 11.90 -2.57
CA THR A 68 -1.43 13.19 -2.60
C THR A 68 -2.94 13.03 -2.84
N VAL A 69 -3.40 11.99 -3.55
CA VAL A 69 -4.83 11.66 -3.70
C VAL A 69 -5.38 10.98 -2.44
N GLN A 70 -4.61 10.07 -1.85
CA GLN A 70 -5.06 9.22 -0.76
C GLN A 70 -5.49 10.01 0.48
N THR A 71 -4.68 10.96 0.94
CA THR A 71 -4.96 11.72 2.16
C THR A 71 -6.25 12.57 2.06
N PRO A 72 -6.47 13.39 1.00
CA PRO A 72 -7.74 14.10 0.83
C PRO A 72 -8.94 13.16 0.67
N ALA A 73 -8.77 12.00 0.03
CA ALA A 73 -9.85 11.02 -0.11
C ALA A 73 -10.26 10.46 1.24
N MET A 74 -9.31 10.03 2.08
CA MET A 74 -9.60 9.54 3.44
C MET A 74 -10.27 10.62 4.30
N CYS A 75 -9.77 11.85 4.22
CA CYS A 75 -10.37 12.97 4.92
C CYS A 75 -11.77 13.32 4.40
N LEU A 76 -12.03 13.16 3.09
CA LEU A 76 -13.36 13.38 2.52
C LEU A 76 -14.36 12.36 3.06
N VAL A 77 -13.97 11.09 3.14
CA VAL A 77 -14.77 10.03 3.77
C VAL A 77 -15.09 10.39 5.23
N ALA A 78 -14.10 10.86 6.00
CA ALA A 78 -14.28 11.27 7.38
C ALA A 78 -15.29 12.42 7.54
N ASP A 79 -15.22 13.44 6.65
CA ASP A 79 -16.16 14.57 6.67
C ASP A 79 -17.63 14.16 6.44
N PHE A 80 -17.85 13.11 5.63
CA PHE A 80 -19.20 12.60 5.35
C PHE A 80 -19.66 11.52 6.34
N ALA A 81 -18.75 10.92 7.09
CA ALA A 81 -19.08 9.86 8.04
C ALA A 81 -19.80 10.36 9.31
N GLY A 82 -19.60 11.64 9.69
CA GLY A 82 -20.16 12.21 10.91
C GLY A 82 -19.87 11.32 12.13
N ASP A 83 -20.89 10.99 12.91
CA ASP A 83 -20.77 10.14 14.12
C ASP A 83 -20.41 8.67 13.80
N ARG A 84 -20.37 8.26 12.53
CA ARG A 84 -20.11 6.86 12.11
C ARG A 84 -18.73 6.68 11.49
N GLN A 85 -17.70 7.23 12.14
CA GLN A 85 -16.33 7.27 11.61
C GLN A 85 -15.75 5.87 11.32
N THR A 86 -15.99 4.90 12.20
CA THR A 86 -15.52 3.52 12.00
C THR A 86 -16.18 2.89 10.78
N THR A 87 -17.47 3.11 10.58
CA THR A 87 -18.21 2.60 9.42
C THR A 87 -17.74 3.28 8.13
N GLY A 88 -17.59 4.60 8.13
CA GLY A 88 -17.09 5.36 6.99
C GLY A 88 -15.68 4.93 6.58
N SER A 89 -14.78 4.79 7.54
CA SER A 89 -13.41 4.35 7.30
C SER A 89 -13.35 2.89 6.80
N ALA A 90 -14.15 1.99 7.38
CA ALA A 90 -14.26 0.60 6.93
C ALA A 90 -14.78 0.51 5.49
N LEU A 91 -15.79 1.30 5.14
CA LEU A 91 -16.31 1.38 3.77
C LEU A 91 -15.24 1.90 2.81
N GLY A 92 -14.49 2.93 3.20
CA GLY A 92 -13.35 3.44 2.44
C GLY A 92 -12.30 2.35 2.17
N GLN A 93 -11.97 1.54 3.18
CA GLN A 93 -11.06 0.39 3.02
C GLN A 93 -11.65 -0.72 2.13
N ALA A 94 -12.96 -0.99 2.22
CA ALA A 94 -13.61 -1.94 1.32
C ALA A 94 -13.47 -1.52 -0.15
N TRP A 95 -13.67 -0.25 -0.47
CA TRP A 95 -13.47 0.27 -1.82
C TRP A 95 -12.01 0.26 -2.25
N ALA A 96 -11.06 0.55 -1.35
CA ALA A 96 -9.62 0.44 -1.65
C ALA A 96 -9.21 -1.01 -1.99
N THR A 97 -9.69 -1.99 -1.20
CA THR A 97 -9.44 -3.41 -1.48
C THR A 97 -10.14 -3.90 -2.74
N LEU A 98 -11.32 -3.36 -3.09
CA LEU A 98 -11.97 -3.67 -4.35
C LEU A 98 -11.14 -3.20 -5.56
N GLY A 99 -10.51 -2.02 -5.47
CA GLY A 99 -9.53 -1.56 -6.46
C GLY A 99 -8.33 -2.50 -6.61
N ALA A 100 -7.80 -2.99 -5.49
CA ALA A 100 -6.70 -3.96 -5.50
C ALA A 100 -7.12 -5.35 -6.04
N ILE A 101 -8.37 -5.79 -5.81
CA ILE A 101 -8.95 -6.99 -6.42
C ILE A 101 -8.99 -6.85 -7.95
N LEU A 102 -9.34 -5.69 -8.47
CA LEU A 102 -9.36 -5.43 -9.91
C LEU A 102 -7.96 -5.59 -10.53
N ILE A 103 -6.91 -5.10 -9.83
CA ILE A 103 -5.51 -5.26 -10.27
C ILE A 103 -5.08 -6.72 -10.22
N ALA A 104 -5.29 -7.39 -9.09
CA ALA A 104 -4.90 -8.79 -8.92
C ALA A 104 -5.69 -9.71 -9.87
N GLY A 105 -6.97 -9.41 -10.10
CA GLY A 105 -7.79 -10.09 -11.09
C GLY A 105 -7.26 -9.92 -12.51
N TYR A 106 -6.84 -8.71 -12.88
CA TYR A 106 -6.21 -8.51 -14.18
C TYR A 106 -4.98 -9.41 -14.37
N ILE A 107 -4.11 -9.48 -13.35
CA ILE A 107 -2.90 -10.31 -13.40
C ILE A 107 -3.24 -11.81 -13.46
N GLU A 108 -4.24 -12.25 -12.70
CA GLU A 108 -4.67 -13.67 -12.70
C GLU A 108 -5.25 -14.11 -14.06
N PHE A 109 -6.02 -13.24 -14.74
CA PHE A 109 -6.69 -13.58 -16.01
C PHE A 109 -5.82 -13.32 -17.24
N PHE A 110 -5.03 -12.26 -17.25
CA PHE A 110 -4.25 -11.83 -18.42
C PHE A 110 -2.74 -12.10 -18.28
N GLY A 111 -2.31 -12.59 -17.11
CA GLY A 111 -0.91 -12.83 -16.79
C GLY A 111 -0.18 -11.57 -16.31
N ALA A 112 1.14 -11.67 -16.20
CA ALA A 112 1.97 -10.61 -15.64
C ALA A 112 1.79 -9.28 -16.38
N ALA A 113 1.63 -8.19 -15.63
CA ALA A 113 1.30 -6.86 -16.15
C ALA A 113 2.31 -6.33 -17.20
N TYR A 114 3.59 -6.73 -17.10
CA TYR A 114 4.61 -6.31 -18.06
C TYR A 114 4.38 -6.83 -19.49
N LYS A 115 3.66 -7.97 -19.64
CA LYS A 115 3.33 -8.54 -20.96
C LYS A 115 2.26 -7.73 -21.72
N SER A 116 1.48 -6.94 -21.01
CA SER A 116 0.40 -6.11 -21.55
C SER A 116 0.36 -4.72 -20.91
N LEU A 117 1.54 -4.12 -20.75
CA LEU A 117 1.76 -2.91 -19.94
C LEU A 117 0.84 -1.75 -20.36
N HIS A 118 0.71 -1.48 -21.65
CA HIS A 118 -0.16 -0.42 -22.17
C HIS A 118 -1.64 -0.60 -21.76
N TRP A 119 -2.16 -1.82 -21.91
CA TRP A 119 -3.54 -2.13 -21.50
C TRP A 119 -3.74 -2.04 -20.00
N PHE A 120 -2.75 -2.52 -19.24
CA PHE A 120 -2.77 -2.44 -17.79
C PHE A 120 -2.77 -0.98 -17.28
N MET A 121 -1.87 -0.15 -17.80
CA MET A 121 -1.81 1.27 -17.44
C MET A 121 -3.03 2.06 -17.94
N GLY A 122 -3.57 1.67 -19.11
CA GLY A 122 -4.82 2.19 -19.64
C GLY A 122 -6.01 1.90 -18.73
N MET A 123 -6.13 0.66 -18.25
CA MET A 123 -7.17 0.26 -17.29
C MET A 123 -7.09 1.07 -15.99
N LEU A 124 -5.89 1.24 -15.42
CA LEU A 124 -5.69 2.05 -14.21
C LEU A 124 -6.11 3.51 -14.44
N SER A 125 -5.71 4.08 -15.57
CA SER A 125 -6.02 5.48 -15.94
C SER A 125 -7.53 5.70 -16.09
N ILE A 126 -8.24 4.80 -16.75
CA ILE A 126 -9.70 4.86 -16.92
C ILE A 126 -10.38 4.71 -15.55
N THR A 127 -9.95 3.75 -14.73
CA THR A 127 -10.52 3.53 -13.40
C THR A 127 -10.36 4.76 -12.51
N MET A 128 -9.15 5.37 -12.48
CA MET A 128 -8.90 6.60 -11.73
C MET A 128 -9.79 7.74 -12.24
N PHE A 129 -9.83 7.94 -13.54
CA PHE A 129 -10.66 9.00 -14.14
C PHE A 129 -12.13 8.87 -13.76
N VAL A 130 -12.70 7.68 -13.89
CA VAL A 130 -14.11 7.41 -13.54
C VAL A 130 -14.37 7.63 -12.05
N CYS A 131 -13.55 7.01 -11.18
CA CYS A 131 -13.74 7.11 -9.73
C CYS A 131 -13.63 8.57 -9.22
N ILE A 132 -12.62 9.30 -9.68
CA ILE A 132 -12.45 10.70 -9.26
C ILE A 132 -13.54 11.59 -9.85
N SER A 133 -13.98 11.37 -11.10
CA SER A 133 -15.10 12.12 -11.68
C SER A 133 -16.38 11.92 -10.87
N VAL A 134 -16.71 10.69 -10.51
CA VAL A 134 -17.84 10.36 -9.63
C VAL A 134 -17.71 11.05 -8.29
N ALA A 135 -16.54 10.92 -7.62
CA ALA A 135 -16.30 11.55 -6.33
C ALA A 135 -16.46 13.07 -6.39
N VAL A 136 -15.92 13.73 -7.40
CA VAL A 136 -15.98 15.19 -7.58
C VAL A 136 -17.40 15.68 -7.87
N VAL A 137 -18.20 14.91 -8.61
CA VAL A 137 -19.58 15.29 -8.93
C VAL A 137 -20.50 15.15 -7.71
N PHE A 138 -20.40 14.04 -7.00
CA PHE A 138 -21.34 13.70 -5.92
C PHE A 138 -20.94 14.25 -4.54
N ALA A 139 -19.64 14.36 -4.23
CA ALA A 139 -19.20 14.88 -2.94
C ALA A 139 -19.31 16.42 -2.91
N LYS A 140 -20.38 16.92 -2.34
CA LYS A 140 -20.64 18.38 -2.20
C LYS A 140 -19.96 18.88 -0.91
N GLU A 141 -18.81 19.53 -1.05
CA GLU A 141 -18.13 20.22 0.05
C GLU A 141 -18.62 21.65 0.24
N THR A 142 -18.61 22.15 1.47
CA THR A 142 -18.83 23.56 1.77
C THR A 142 -17.67 24.40 1.21
N PRO A 143 -17.96 25.53 0.51
CA PRO A 143 -16.92 26.41 0.00
C PRO A 143 -16.04 26.97 1.12
N LEU A 144 -14.74 27.05 0.87
CA LEU A 144 -13.80 27.65 1.82
C LEU A 144 -14.02 29.17 1.88
N SER A 145 -14.18 29.71 3.10
CA SER A 145 -14.27 31.15 3.31
C SER A 145 -12.96 31.84 2.90
N PRO A 146 -13.00 32.99 2.18
CA PRO A 146 -11.80 33.72 1.78
C PRO A 146 -10.95 34.23 2.95
N SER A 147 -11.54 34.40 4.13
CA SER A 147 -10.88 34.87 5.34
C SER A 147 -9.89 33.88 5.96
N SER A 148 -9.90 32.61 5.50
CA SER A 148 -9.00 31.54 5.98
C SER A 148 -7.77 31.32 5.10
N VAL A 149 -7.60 32.11 4.04
CA VAL A 149 -6.44 31.99 3.13
C VAL A 149 -5.34 32.95 3.59
N ASP A 150 -4.41 32.46 4.38
CA ASP A 150 -3.21 33.20 4.75
C ASP A 150 -2.40 33.59 3.50
N THR A 151 -1.93 34.83 3.43
CA THR A 151 -1.12 35.42 2.35
C THR A 151 0.35 34.96 2.41
N VAL A 152 0.60 33.73 2.85
CA VAL A 152 1.95 33.19 3.03
C VAL A 152 2.53 32.71 1.71
N SER A 153 3.81 33.02 1.45
CA SER A 153 4.57 32.59 0.27
C SER A 153 4.50 31.07 0.05
N SER A 154 4.46 30.62 -1.22
CA SER A 154 4.42 29.19 -1.55
C SER A 154 5.58 28.37 -0.96
N CYS A 155 6.80 28.92 -0.93
CA CYS A 155 7.96 28.27 -0.34
C CYS A 155 7.81 28.09 1.18
N THR A 156 7.27 29.09 1.85
CA THR A 156 6.98 29.04 3.30
C THR A 156 5.90 28.00 3.60
N ARG A 157 4.89 27.87 2.74
CA ARG A 157 3.83 26.83 2.87
C ARG A 157 4.40 25.42 2.78
N VAL A 158 5.30 25.16 1.82
CA VAL A 158 5.97 23.85 1.68
C VAL A 158 6.81 23.55 2.93
N LYS A 159 7.59 24.51 3.41
CA LYS A 159 8.36 24.35 4.65
C LYS A 159 7.46 24.08 5.87
N HIS A 160 6.34 24.80 5.97
CA HIS A 160 5.36 24.56 7.04
C HIS A 160 4.68 23.19 6.91
N ALA A 161 4.43 22.69 5.70
CA ALA A 161 3.87 21.34 5.50
C ALA A 161 4.81 20.24 6.02
N PHE A 162 6.10 20.30 5.68
CA PHE A 162 7.08 19.36 6.24
C PHE A 162 7.26 19.51 7.75
N ALA A 163 7.32 20.76 8.23
CA ALA A 163 7.41 21.03 9.66
C ALA A 163 6.17 20.52 10.42
N SER A 164 4.97 20.62 9.83
CA SER A 164 3.72 20.15 10.45
C SER A 164 3.69 18.65 10.67
N VAL A 165 4.24 17.84 9.73
CA VAL A 165 4.38 16.40 9.91
C VAL A 165 5.33 16.08 11.06
N TYR A 166 6.48 16.73 11.10
CA TYR A 166 7.44 16.56 12.21
C TYR A 166 6.84 16.94 13.58
N TYR A 167 6.19 18.11 13.65
CA TYR A 167 5.50 18.53 14.88
C TYR A 167 4.33 17.60 15.21
N GLY A 168 3.59 17.14 14.20
CA GLY A 168 2.50 16.18 14.35
C GLY A 168 2.98 14.90 15.02
N ILE A 169 4.10 14.30 14.57
CA ILE A 169 4.70 13.11 15.18
C ILE A 169 5.14 13.40 16.61
N ARG A 170 5.84 14.52 16.84
CA ARG A 170 6.38 14.87 18.15
C ARG A 170 5.30 15.17 19.19
N THR A 171 4.15 15.65 18.77
CA THR A 171 3.02 16.02 19.64
C THR A 171 1.93 14.97 19.71
N LEU A 172 2.18 13.75 19.17
CA LEU A 172 1.22 12.66 19.27
C LEU A 172 0.90 12.32 20.73
N PRO A 173 -0.37 12.28 21.11
CA PRO A 173 -0.78 11.71 22.40
C PRO A 173 -0.30 10.27 22.54
N VAL A 174 -0.03 9.84 23.77
CA VAL A 174 0.58 8.54 24.08
C VAL A 174 -0.10 7.39 23.35
N MET A 175 -1.45 7.39 23.27
CA MET A 175 -2.18 6.31 22.60
C MET A 175 -1.94 6.27 21.10
N LEU A 176 -1.87 7.43 20.44
CA LEU A 176 -1.55 7.50 19.00
C LEU A 176 -0.05 7.25 18.75
N ALA A 177 0.84 7.61 19.68
CA ALA A 177 2.24 7.23 19.59
C ALA A 177 2.45 5.72 19.70
N VAL A 178 1.72 5.04 20.58
CA VAL A 178 1.71 3.55 20.65
C VAL A 178 1.18 2.95 19.35
N TYR A 179 0.10 3.52 18.78
CA TYR A 179 -0.41 3.12 17.48
C TYR A 179 0.66 3.28 16.40
N TRP A 180 1.34 4.44 16.36
CA TRP A 180 2.41 4.76 15.42
C TRP A 180 3.53 3.71 15.46
N VAL A 181 4.05 3.40 16.66
CA VAL A 181 5.13 2.40 16.84
C VAL A 181 4.68 1.01 16.40
N ALA A 182 3.49 0.59 16.79
CA ALA A 182 2.97 -0.72 16.40
C ALA A 182 2.72 -0.79 14.87
N PHE A 183 2.18 0.28 14.28
CA PHE A 183 1.93 0.39 12.86
C PHE A 183 3.23 0.37 12.04
N PHE A 184 4.29 1.02 12.54
CA PHE A 184 5.64 0.95 11.96
C PHE A 184 6.12 -0.52 11.84
N PHE A 185 6.02 -1.30 12.90
CA PHE A 185 6.43 -2.70 12.88
C PHE A 185 5.58 -3.56 11.94
N VAL A 186 4.27 -3.35 11.92
CA VAL A 186 3.36 -4.06 11.03
C VAL A 186 3.64 -3.71 9.57
N GLN A 187 3.91 -2.44 9.26
CA GLN A 187 4.23 -2.03 7.88
C GLN A 187 5.62 -2.47 7.43
N TYR A 188 6.58 -2.55 8.35
CA TYR A 188 7.85 -3.23 8.07
C TYR A 188 7.62 -4.69 7.65
N GLY A 189 6.80 -5.43 8.42
CA GLY A 189 6.48 -6.82 8.12
C GLY A 189 5.73 -7.00 6.79
N TYR A 190 4.80 -6.11 6.49
CA TYR A 190 4.10 -6.08 5.20
C TYR A 190 5.07 -5.89 4.03
N ALA A 191 5.95 -4.88 4.11
CA ALA A 191 6.92 -4.59 3.07
C ALA A 191 7.93 -5.71 2.86
N ALA A 192 8.33 -6.39 3.94
CA ALA A 192 9.25 -7.52 3.89
C ALA A 192 8.71 -8.69 3.05
N TYR A 193 7.42 -8.96 3.13
CA TYR A 193 6.76 -9.94 2.25
C TYR A 193 6.46 -9.33 0.88
N ASN A 194 5.74 -8.22 0.82
CA ASN A 194 5.21 -7.67 -0.43
C ASN A 194 6.32 -7.28 -1.43
N GLY A 195 7.44 -6.74 -0.94
CA GLY A 195 8.60 -6.40 -1.77
C GLY A 195 9.35 -7.62 -2.34
N ASN A 196 9.22 -8.78 -1.69
CA ASN A 196 9.98 -10.00 -2.05
C ASN A 196 9.08 -11.17 -2.47
N LYS A 197 7.75 -11.00 -2.55
CA LYS A 197 6.78 -12.09 -2.72
C LYS A 197 7.01 -12.95 -3.96
N GLY A 198 7.36 -12.32 -5.10
CA GLY A 198 7.62 -13.03 -6.34
C GLY A 198 8.83 -13.95 -6.21
N GLN A 199 9.95 -13.42 -5.70
CA GLN A 199 11.18 -14.18 -5.50
C GLN A 199 11.00 -15.25 -4.42
N PHE A 200 10.31 -14.92 -3.31
CA PHE A 200 10.02 -15.87 -2.26
C PHE A 200 9.21 -17.06 -2.78
N PHE A 201 8.12 -16.84 -3.51
CA PHE A 201 7.35 -17.94 -4.08
C PHE A 201 8.12 -18.66 -5.18
N GLY A 202 8.74 -17.95 -6.11
CA GLY A 202 9.46 -18.54 -7.25
C GLY A 202 10.66 -19.39 -6.83
N LEU A 203 11.51 -18.85 -5.96
CA LEU A 203 12.76 -19.51 -5.57
C LEU A 203 12.59 -20.43 -4.37
N GLU A 204 11.91 -19.96 -3.30
CA GLU A 204 11.95 -20.66 -2.01
C GLU A 204 10.79 -21.65 -1.81
N VAL A 205 9.62 -21.35 -2.40
CA VAL A 205 8.43 -22.21 -2.27
C VAL A 205 8.36 -23.23 -3.41
N TYR A 206 8.59 -22.79 -4.65
CA TYR A 206 8.54 -23.65 -5.83
C TYR A 206 9.90 -24.20 -6.25
N GLY A 207 11.01 -23.73 -5.66
CA GLY A 207 12.37 -24.21 -5.95
C GLY A 207 12.83 -23.94 -7.38
N GLY A 208 12.28 -22.89 -8.02
CA GLY A 208 12.62 -22.54 -9.39
C GLY A 208 13.94 -21.80 -9.53
N MET A 209 14.32 -21.46 -10.76
CA MET A 209 15.50 -20.69 -11.13
C MET A 209 15.07 -19.41 -11.85
N SER A 210 15.54 -18.26 -11.36
CA SER A 210 15.15 -16.93 -11.88
C SER A 210 15.98 -16.49 -13.09
N GLU A 211 17.12 -17.14 -13.35
CA GLU A 211 18.03 -16.73 -14.42
C GLU A 211 17.37 -16.90 -15.80
N ASN A 212 17.24 -15.78 -16.53
CA ASN A 212 16.57 -15.68 -17.84
C ASN A 212 15.14 -16.24 -17.87
N ALA A 213 14.46 -16.36 -16.72
CA ALA A 213 13.12 -16.93 -16.64
C ALA A 213 12.02 -16.05 -17.26
N ASP A 214 12.27 -14.77 -17.46
CA ASP A 214 11.38 -13.81 -18.09
C ASP A 214 11.44 -13.84 -19.63
N SER A 215 12.55 -14.30 -20.22
CA SER A 215 12.84 -14.27 -21.66
C SER A 215 13.04 -15.64 -22.29
N CYS A 216 12.98 -16.72 -21.50
CA CYS A 216 13.23 -18.09 -22.00
C CYS A 216 12.16 -18.59 -23.00
N ASN A 217 12.62 -19.21 -24.11
CA ASN A 217 11.75 -19.90 -25.06
C ASN A 217 12.53 -21.00 -25.82
N PRO A 218 12.38 -22.31 -25.51
CA PRO A 218 11.58 -22.87 -24.41
C PRO A 218 12.23 -22.65 -23.04
N CYS A 219 11.40 -22.55 -22.00
CA CYS A 219 11.88 -22.49 -20.62
C CYS A 219 12.24 -23.87 -20.08
N SER A 220 13.24 -23.97 -19.21
CA SER A 220 13.53 -25.16 -18.41
C SER A 220 12.41 -25.44 -17.40
N GLU A 221 12.38 -26.66 -16.81
CA GLU A 221 11.43 -26.98 -15.74
C GLU A 221 11.56 -26.04 -14.55
N GLU A 222 12.79 -25.69 -14.16
CA GLU A 222 13.10 -24.81 -13.04
C GLU A 222 12.66 -23.37 -13.33
N GLN A 223 12.88 -22.86 -14.57
CA GLN A 223 12.39 -21.55 -14.98
C GLN A 223 10.86 -21.49 -15.01
N ASN A 224 10.20 -22.57 -15.46
CA ASN A 224 8.74 -22.67 -15.45
C ASN A 224 8.21 -22.70 -14.01
N ALA A 225 8.86 -23.43 -13.09
CA ALA A 225 8.50 -23.45 -11.68
C ALA A 225 8.62 -22.07 -11.03
N TYR A 226 9.69 -21.32 -11.35
CA TYR A 226 9.87 -19.94 -10.92
C TYR A 226 8.74 -19.04 -11.42
N ASN A 227 8.48 -19.04 -12.73
CA ASN A 227 7.45 -18.23 -13.34
C ASN A 227 6.05 -18.55 -12.79
N HIS A 228 5.78 -19.84 -12.54
CA HIS A 228 4.56 -20.28 -11.89
C HIS A 228 4.43 -19.72 -10.47
N GLY A 229 5.51 -19.79 -9.66
CA GLY A 229 5.54 -19.25 -8.30
C GLY A 229 5.31 -17.74 -8.27
N VAL A 230 5.95 -16.98 -9.15
CA VAL A 230 5.73 -15.54 -9.33
C VAL A 230 4.28 -15.22 -9.70
N GLY A 231 3.70 -16.01 -10.62
CA GLY A 231 2.30 -15.88 -11.02
C GLY A 231 1.32 -16.16 -9.86
N ILE A 232 1.59 -17.16 -9.03
CA ILE A 232 0.79 -17.45 -7.83
C ILE A 232 0.89 -16.30 -6.82
N ALA A 233 2.07 -15.72 -6.61
CA ALA A 233 2.27 -14.62 -5.67
C ALA A 233 1.49 -13.36 -6.07
N GLY A 234 1.63 -12.92 -7.33
CA GLY A 234 1.00 -11.68 -7.82
C GLY A 234 -0.46 -11.83 -8.26
N GLY A 235 -0.88 -13.04 -8.61
CA GLY A 235 -2.26 -13.34 -9.01
C GLY A 235 -3.08 -13.90 -7.85
N ARG A 236 -3.05 -15.22 -7.69
CA ARG A 236 -3.94 -15.93 -6.75
C ARG A 236 -3.78 -15.50 -5.30
N ALA A 237 -2.53 -15.37 -4.79
CA ALA A 237 -2.30 -15.01 -3.40
C ALA A 237 -2.76 -13.57 -3.12
N ASP A 238 -2.45 -12.64 -4.03
CA ASP A 238 -2.89 -11.24 -3.91
C ASP A 238 -4.42 -11.09 -4.07
N LEU A 239 -5.04 -11.88 -4.95
CA LEU A 239 -6.49 -11.89 -5.11
C LEU A 239 -7.19 -12.31 -3.82
N LEU A 240 -6.72 -13.41 -3.21
CA LEU A 240 -7.27 -13.91 -1.95
C LEU A 240 -6.97 -12.95 -0.77
N TYR A 241 -5.76 -12.37 -0.73
CA TYR A 241 -5.38 -11.34 0.23
C TYR A 241 -6.36 -10.16 0.21
N ASN A 242 -6.62 -9.60 -0.95
CA ASN A 242 -7.55 -8.48 -1.11
C ASN A 242 -9.01 -8.92 -0.87
N GLY A 243 -9.39 -10.12 -1.28
CA GLY A 243 -10.70 -10.70 -0.99
C GLY A 243 -10.97 -10.82 0.51
N MET A 244 -10.01 -11.34 1.28
CA MET A 244 -10.10 -11.43 2.74
C MET A 244 -10.13 -10.05 3.40
N GLY A 245 -9.33 -9.11 2.91
CA GLY A 245 -9.37 -7.71 3.34
C GLY A 245 -10.74 -7.07 3.10
N TYR A 246 -11.34 -7.31 1.93
CA TYR A 246 -12.68 -6.82 1.59
C TYR A 246 -13.75 -7.35 2.56
N VAL A 247 -13.76 -8.66 2.80
CA VAL A 247 -14.70 -9.29 3.74
C VAL A 247 -14.50 -8.74 5.16
N TRP A 248 -13.25 -8.58 5.59
CA TRP A 248 -12.91 -8.02 6.91
C TRP A 248 -13.37 -6.57 7.06
N ALA A 249 -13.25 -5.76 6.01
CA ALA A 249 -13.71 -4.37 6.04
C ALA A 249 -15.18 -4.24 6.42
N TRP A 250 -16.03 -5.12 5.87
CA TRP A 250 -17.46 -5.14 6.22
C TRP A 250 -17.74 -5.62 7.65
N GLY A 251 -16.94 -6.56 8.15
CA GLY A 251 -17.09 -7.09 9.52
C GLY A 251 -16.50 -6.17 10.60
N MET A 252 -15.53 -5.31 10.23
CA MET A 252 -14.74 -4.53 11.18
C MET A 252 -15.55 -3.60 12.08
N PRO A 253 -16.56 -2.83 11.62
CA PRO A 253 -17.35 -1.97 12.50
C PRO A 253 -18.08 -2.76 13.58
N PHE A 254 -18.65 -3.91 13.23
CA PHE A 254 -19.30 -4.81 14.17
C PHE A 254 -18.31 -5.35 15.21
N MET A 255 -17.14 -5.75 14.79
CA MET A 255 -16.09 -6.26 15.69
C MET A 255 -15.58 -5.16 16.63
N VAL A 256 -15.36 -3.95 16.13
CA VAL A 256 -14.96 -2.80 16.96
C VAL A 256 -16.02 -2.51 18.01
N HIS A 257 -17.30 -2.51 17.63
CA HIS A 257 -18.40 -2.31 18.58
C HIS A 257 -18.44 -3.38 19.67
N LYS A 258 -18.18 -4.64 19.31
CA LYS A 258 -18.32 -5.78 20.24
C LYS A 258 -17.10 -5.96 21.15
N ILE A 259 -15.88 -5.88 20.63
CA ILE A 259 -14.65 -6.20 21.37
C ILE A 259 -13.68 -5.02 21.52
N GLY A 260 -13.96 -3.90 20.85
CA GLY A 260 -13.14 -2.69 20.88
C GLY A 260 -11.95 -2.72 19.91
N ALA A 261 -11.46 -1.53 19.57
CA ALA A 261 -10.39 -1.35 18.59
C ALA A 261 -9.09 -2.07 18.95
N LYS A 262 -8.73 -2.11 20.22
CA LYS A 262 -7.54 -2.84 20.71
C LYS A 262 -7.53 -4.30 20.26
N TRP A 263 -8.61 -5.01 20.51
CA TRP A 263 -8.69 -6.44 20.19
C TRP A 263 -8.82 -6.67 18.68
N VAL A 264 -9.51 -5.78 17.98
CA VAL A 264 -9.57 -5.82 16.50
C VAL A 264 -8.17 -5.69 15.90
N LEU A 265 -7.37 -4.72 16.33
CA LEU A 265 -5.98 -4.55 15.87
C LEU A 265 -5.11 -5.77 16.23
N ALA A 266 -5.22 -6.28 17.47
CA ALA A 266 -4.45 -7.44 17.90
C ALA A 266 -4.81 -8.68 17.04
N ILE A 267 -6.08 -9.01 16.90
CA ILE A 267 -6.55 -10.16 16.09
C ILE A 267 -6.14 -9.98 14.62
N SER A 268 -6.31 -8.77 14.09
CA SER A 268 -5.92 -8.47 12.70
C SER A 268 -4.41 -8.70 12.45
N THR A 269 -3.55 -8.53 13.45
CA THR A 269 -2.10 -8.65 13.28
C THR A 269 -1.62 -10.10 13.27
N VAL A 270 -2.37 -11.03 13.89
CA VAL A 270 -1.98 -12.45 14.02
C VAL A 270 -1.63 -13.11 12.68
N PRO A 271 -2.42 -12.96 11.60
CA PRO A 271 -2.08 -13.59 10.33
C PRO A 271 -0.70 -13.17 9.78
N GLN A 272 -0.32 -11.92 9.95
CA GLN A 272 0.97 -11.42 9.47
C GLN A 272 2.14 -11.90 10.34
N VAL A 273 1.93 -12.17 11.62
CA VAL A 273 2.94 -12.84 12.48
C VAL A 273 3.30 -14.21 11.92
N LEU A 274 2.36 -14.92 11.29
CA LEU A 274 2.60 -16.22 10.67
C LEU A 274 3.60 -16.17 9.50
N TYR A 275 4.01 -15.01 9.00
CA TYR A 275 5.11 -14.87 8.04
C TYR A 275 6.42 -15.45 8.61
N ALA A 276 6.64 -15.41 9.93
CA ALA A 276 7.78 -16.05 10.56
C ALA A 276 7.76 -17.58 10.40
N VAL A 277 6.58 -18.20 10.39
CA VAL A 277 6.43 -19.64 10.14
C VAL A 277 6.46 -19.92 8.64
N MET A 278 5.76 -19.12 7.85
CA MET A 278 5.67 -19.24 6.40
C MET A 278 7.04 -19.28 5.72
N ALA A 279 8.00 -18.50 6.21
CA ALA A 279 9.36 -18.45 5.67
C ALA A 279 10.07 -19.82 5.64
N TRP A 280 9.68 -20.74 6.50
CA TRP A 280 10.31 -22.07 6.64
C TRP A 280 9.45 -23.22 6.11
N VAL A 281 8.27 -22.92 5.62
CA VAL A 281 7.32 -23.92 5.08
C VAL A 281 7.26 -23.80 3.56
N SER A 282 7.70 -24.84 2.86
CA SER A 282 7.68 -24.88 1.38
C SER A 282 6.33 -25.39 0.79
N ASN A 283 5.25 -25.44 1.60
CA ASN A 283 3.93 -25.83 1.11
C ASN A 283 3.21 -24.63 0.48
N PRO A 284 2.98 -24.63 -0.85
CA PRO A 284 2.36 -23.49 -1.54
C PRO A 284 0.97 -23.14 -1.00
N ASN A 285 0.15 -24.15 -0.68
CA ASN A 285 -1.21 -23.92 -0.18
C ASN A 285 -1.22 -23.27 1.20
N PHE A 286 -0.33 -23.68 2.09
CA PHE A 286 -0.16 -23.05 3.40
C PHE A 286 0.30 -21.59 3.23
N ASN A 287 1.27 -21.34 2.36
CA ASN A 287 1.80 -20.00 2.13
C ASN A 287 0.74 -19.06 1.53
N VAL A 288 -0.01 -19.53 0.54
CA VAL A 288 -1.16 -18.77 -0.03
C VAL A 288 -2.22 -18.50 1.05
N PHE A 289 -2.52 -19.47 1.93
CA PHE A 289 -3.47 -19.27 3.02
C PHE A 289 -3.00 -18.19 4.01
N VAL A 290 -1.74 -18.23 4.44
CA VAL A 290 -1.17 -17.21 5.34
C VAL A 290 -1.21 -15.82 4.70
N VAL A 291 -0.84 -15.72 3.42
CA VAL A 291 -0.92 -14.46 2.67
C VAL A 291 -2.35 -13.97 2.57
N ALA A 292 -3.30 -14.83 2.19
CA ALA A 292 -4.71 -14.46 2.12
C ALA A 292 -5.22 -13.89 3.45
N MET A 293 -4.94 -14.57 4.56
CA MET A 293 -5.36 -14.13 5.89
C MET A 293 -4.70 -12.81 6.31
N SER A 294 -3.49 -12.49 5.83
CA SER A 294 -2.81 -11.23 6.16
C SER A 294 -3.45 -9.99 5.53
N GLY A 295 -4.37 -10.15 4.57
CA GLY A 295 -5.24 -9.07 4.09
C GLY A 295 -6.09 -8.45 5.19
N ILE A 296 -6.46 -9.25 6.21
CA ILE A 296 -7.13 -8.79 7.43
C ILE A 296 -6.26 -7.77 8.18
N THR A 297 -4.95 -8.01 8.25
CA THR A 297 -3.99 -7.11 8.93
C THR A 297 -3.99 -5.73 8.28
N HIS A 298 -3.76 -5.68 6.98
CA HIS A 298 -3.69 -4.41 6.25
C HIS A 298 -4.97 -3.59 6.39
N THR A 299 -6.10 -4.23 6.11
CA THR A 299 -7.43 -3.58 6.19
C THR A 299 -7.77 -3.12 7.61
N GLY A 300 -7.45 -3.92 8.63
CA GLY A 300 -7.70 -3.57 10.03
C GLY A 300 -6.91 -2.35 10.49
N TRP A 301 -5.64 -2.28 10.14
CA TRP A 301 -4.78 -1.18 10.53
C TRP A 301 -5.13 0.13 9.82
N PHE A 302 -5.24 0.13 8.50
CA PHE A 302 -5.61 1.35 7.76
C PHE A 302 -7.05 1.80 8.06
N GLY A 303 -7.97 0.86 8.28
CA GLY A 303 -9.36 1.17 8.59
C GLY A 303 -9.57 1.85 9.95
N LEU A 304 -8.63 1.72 10.88
CA LEU A 304 -8.73 2.31 12.22
C LEU A 304 -7.87 3.57 12.41
N VAL A 305 -7.08 4.02 11.43
CA VAL A 305 -6.26 5.24 11.52
C VAL A 305 -7.13 6.46 11.83
N VAL A 306 -8.09 6.75 10.96
CA VAL A 306 -8.94 7.94 11.08
C VAL A 306 -9.85 7.88 12.32
N PRO A 307 -10.56 6.76 12.58
CA PRO A 307 -11.35 6.63 13.80
C PRO A 307 -10.54 6.83 15.09
N ALA A 308 -9.31 6.30 15.15
CA ALA A 308 -8.46 6.48 16.32
C ALA A 308 -8.06 7.96 16.54
N ILE A 309 -7.78 8.71 15.47
CA ILE A 309 -7.46 10.14 15.54
C ILE A 309 -8.67 10.93 16.05
N ILE A 310 -9.84 10.69 15.47
CA ILE A 310 -11.08 11.39 15.85
C ILE A 310 -11.48 11.06 17.29
N HIS A 311 -11.30 9.82 17.71
CA HIS A 311 -11.56 9.41 19.10
C HIS A 311 -10.70 10.18 20.11
N VAL A 312 -9.46 10.53 19.75
CA VAL A 312 -8.51 11.23 20.64
C VAL A 312 -8.71 12.75 20.62
N PHE A 313 -8.94 13.32 19.43
CA PHE A 313 -8.94 14.78 19.24
C PHE A 313 -10.31 15.40 19.04
N GLY A 314 -11.33 14.61 18.72
CA GLY A 314 -12.62 15.11 18.22
C GLY A 314 -12.52 15.62 16.78
N GLU A 315 -13.65 16.12 16.25
CA GLU A 315 -13.78 16.55 14.85
C GLU A 315 -13.17 17.93 14.54
N GLU A 316 -12.90 18.73 15.56
CA GLU A 316 -12.51 20.14 15.39
C GLU A 316 -11.04 20.39 15.06
N LYS A 317 -10.17 19.37 15.10
CA LYS A 317 -8.74 19.52 14.84
C LYS A 317 -8.35 19.16 13.40
N ASP A 318 -7.17 19.63 12.98
CA ASP A 318 -6.56 19.35 11.68
C ASP A 318 -6.25 17.87 11.48
N ILE A 319 -7.31 17.06 11.28
CA ILE A 319 -7.26 15.59 11.10
C ILE A 319 -6.21 15.20 10.05
N GLY A 320 -6.09 15.99 8.97
CA GLY A 320 -5.12 15.71 7.90
C GLY A 320 -3.66 15.67 8.36
N VAL A 321 -3.26 16.52 9.32
CA VAL A 321 -1.89 16.53 9.88
C VAL A 321 -1.62 15.23 10.65
N TYR A 322 -2.57 14.78 11.46
CA TYR A 322 -2.42 13.57 12.25
C TYR A 322 -2.53 12.29 11.41
N VAL A 323 -3.39 12.28 10.37
CA VAL A 323 -3.41 11.20 9.37
C VAL A 323 -2.05 11.09 8.69
N GLY A 324 -1.47 12.21 8.23
CA GLY A 324 -0.13 12.24 7.65
C GLY A 324 0.95 11.77 8.65
N SER A 325 0.84 12.20 9.92
CA SER A 325 1.77 11.79 10.98
C SER A 325 1.69 10.28 11.27
N LEU A 326 0.50 9.69 11.32
CA LEU A 326 0.36 8.24 11.48
C LEU A 326 0.78 7.48 10.21
N ASN A 327 0.49 8.01 9.02
CA ASN A 327 0.93 7.39 7.77
C ASN A 327 2.45 7.42 7.61
N SER A 328 3.17 8.35 8.27
CA SER A 328 4.63 8.33 8.27
C SER A 328 5.20 7.04 8.89
N ALA A 329 4.51 6.39 9.82
CA ALA A 329 4.90 5.09 10.35
C ALA A 329 4.94 4.01 9.26
N ASN A 330 3.94 4.03 8.34
CA ASN A 330 3.92 3.18 7.16
C ASN A 330 5.15 3.42 6.28
N CYS A 331 5.44 4.68 5.94
CA CYS A 331 6.60 5.04 5.11
C CYS A 331 7.93 4.64 5.76
N PHE A 332 8.12 4.95 7.05
CA PHE A 332 9.36 4.59 7.76
C PHE A 332 9.53 3.08 7.91
N GLY A 333 8.45 2.33 8.17
CA GLY A 333 8.49 0.87 8.24
C GLY A 333 8.93 0.25 6.92
N GLN A 334 8.36 0.70 5.81
CA GLN A 334 8.73 0.23 4.46
C GLN A 334 10.15 0.64 4.08
N LEU A 335 10.55 1.89 4.30
CA LEU A 335 11.90 2.37 4.00
C LEU A 335 12.96 1.60 4.78
N LEU A 336 12.76 1.36 6.06
CA LEU A 336 13.69 0.57 6.87
C LEU A 336 13.77 -0.87 6.37
N ASN A 337 12.64 -1.46 5.97
CA ASN A 337 12.64 -2.78 5.38
C ASN A 337 13.45 -2.83 4.07
N PHE A 338 13.29 -1.86 3.17
CA PHE A 338 14.07 -1.84 1.92
C PHE A 338 15.57 -1.71 2.19
N ALA A 339 15.96 -0.85 3.14
CA ALA A 339 17.37 -0.68 3.50
C ALA A 339 17.99 -1.96 4.10
N ILE A 340 17.29 -2.62 5.03
CA ILE A 340 17.77 -3.84 5.69
C ILE A 340 17.56 -5.06 4.79
N GLY A 341 16.43 -5.15 4.11
CA GLY A 341 16.03 -6.28 3.25
C GLY A 341 17.06 -6.58 2.15
N THR A 342 17.64 -5.53 1.55
CA THR A 342 18.70 -5.67 0.54
C THR A 342 19.91 -6.46 1.09
N GLY A 343 20.30 -6.25 2.34
CA GLY A 343 21.36 -7.04 2.98
C GLY A 343 20.91 -8.44 3.37
N LEU A 344 19.66 -8.61 3.79
CA LEU A 344 19.14 -9.91 4.23
C LEU A 344 19.04 -10.93 3.08
N VAL A 345 18.61 -10.50 1.88
CA VAL A 345 18.50 -11.39 0.71
C VAL A 345 19.87 -11.90 0.21
N GLN A 346 20.96 -11.20 0.51
CA GLN A 346 22.32 -11.61 0.11
C GLN A 346 22.90 -12.70 1.00
N THR A 347 22.21 -13.09 2.07
CA THR A 347 22.64 -14.18 2.95
C THR A 347 22.32 -15.54 2.32
N SER A 348 22.91 -16.61 2.87
CA SER A 348 22.64 -18.00 2.44
C SER A 348 21.18 -18.43 2.62
N LEU A 349 20.37 -17.68 3.37
CA LEU A 349 18.95 -17.94 3.56
C LEU A 349 18.06 -17.28 2.49
N GLY A 350 18.64 -16.47 1.60
CA GLY A 350 17.92 -15.85 0.49
C GLY A 350 16.68 -15.07 0.91
N TYR A 351 15.60 -15.26 0.18
CA TYR A 351 14.34 -14.54 0.39
C TYR A 351 13.51 -15.04 1.58
N LYS A 352 13.88 -16.16 2.21
CA LYS A 352 13.29 -16.62 3.48
C LYS A 352 13.54 -15.63 4.62
N LEU A 353 14.76 -15.07 4.68
CA LEU A 353 15.17 -14.25 5.80
C LEU A 353 14.41 -12.93 5.92
N PRO A 354 14.19 -12.12 4.85
CA PRO A 354 13.35 -10.94 4.94
C PRO A 354 11.92 -11.25 5.40
N VAL A 355 11.32 -12.32 4.87
CA VAL A 355 9.95 -12.73 5.23
C VAL A 355 9.88 -13.15 6.70
N PHE A 356 10.86 -13.90 7.19
CA PHE A 356 10.98 -14.29 8.60
C PHE A 356 11.10 -13.06 9.52
N VAL A 357 12.03 -12.14 9.21
CA VAL A 357 12.22 -10.89 9.97
C VAL A 357 10.97 -10.04 9.95
N GLY A 358 10.25 -10.01 8.81
CA GLY A 358 8.94 -9.35 8.68
C GLY A 358 7.88 -9.91 9.63
N GLY A 359 7.83 -11.24 9.79
CA GLY A 359 6.97 -11.90 10.77
C GLY A 359 7.31 -11.54 12.21
N ILE A 360 8.60 -11.49 12.55
CA ILE A 360 9.08 -11.06 13.88
C ILE A 360 8.74 -9.59 14.15
N ALA A 361 8.93 -8.70 13.16
CA ALA A 361 8.53 -7.30 13.30
C ALA A 361 7.02 -7.18 13.55
N SER A 362 6.19 -7.93 12.81
CA SER A 362 4.75 -7.97 13.04
C SER A 362 4.39 -8.47 14.45
N PHE A 363 5.13 -9.43 14.98
CA PHE A 363 4.96 -9.89 16.35
C PHE A 363 5.30 -8.80 17.38
N LEU A 364 6.34 -7.99 17.15
CA LEU A 364 6.63 -6.82 17.98
C LEU A 364 5.50 -5.80 17.92
N GLY A 365 4.92 -5.55 16.75
CA GLY A 365 3.73 -4.72 16.59
C GLY A 365 2.52 -5.26 17.37
N PHE A 366 2.28 -6.56 17.28
CA PHE A 366 1.24 -7.26 18.06
C PHE A 366 1.43 -7.08 19.57
N LEU A 367 2.63 -7.32 20.09
CA LEU A 367 2.95 -7.13 21.51
C LEU A 367 2.79 -5.67 21.94
N THR A 368 3.20 -4.73 21.11
CA THR A 368 3.05 -3.30 21.38
C THR A 368 1.57 -2.94 21.60
N ILE A 369 0.66 -3.44 20.76
CA ILE A 369 -0.77 -3.22 20.93
C ILE A 369 -1.29 -3.92 22.19
N LEU A 370 -0.92 -5.16 22.44
CA LEU A 370 -1.42 -5.90 23.61
C LEU A 370 -1.02 -5.26 24.92
N ILE A 371 0.22 -4.77 25.04
CA ILE A 371 0.76 -4.28 26.31
C ILE A 371 0.42 -2.81 26.52
N PHE A 372 0.64 -1.97 25.51
CA PHE A 372 0.65 -0.52 25.67
C PHE A 372 -0.60 0.20 25.15
N PHE A 373 -1.38 -0.42 24.23
CA PHE A 373 -2.56 0.23 23.69
C PHE A 373 -3.75 0.09 24.62
N LYS A 374 -4.15 1.19 25.26
CA LYS A 374 -5.22 1.22 26.27
C LYS A 374 -6.44 2.02 25.82
N MET A 375 -6.58 2.31 24.54
CA MET A 375 -7.70 3.06 23.99
C MET A 375 -9.00 2.22 24.09
N LYS A 376 -10.02 2.77 24.73
CA LYS A 376 -11.35 2.18 24.84
C LYS A 376 -12.25 2.77 23.75
N MET A 377 -12.12 2.30 22.52
CA MET A 377 -12.95 2.69 21.40
C MET A 377 -13.81 1.51 20.99
N TYR A 378 -15.12 1.61 21.26
CA TYR A 378 -16.11 0.56 20.97
C TYR A 378 -17.13 0.99 19.90
N SER A 379 -17.36 2.28 19.71
CA SER A 379 -18.19 2.84 18.64
C SER A 379 -17.85 4.31 18.44
N MET A 380 -17.81 4.72 17.20
CA MET A 380 -18.06 6.07 16.73
C MET A 380 -18.84 5.99 15.44
#